data_d81e9e7885fe799a8b52869ebbdb94c1
#
_entry.id   d81e9e7885fe799a8b52869ebbdb94c1
#
_cell.length_a   1.000
_cell.length_b   1.000
_cell.length_c   1.000
_cell.angle_alpha   90.00
_cell.angle_beta   90.00
_cell.angle_gamma   90.00
#
_symmetry.space_group_name_H-M   'P 1'
#
loop_
_entity.id
_entity.type
_entity.pdbx_description
1 polymer ?
#
loop_
_entity_poly.entity_id
_entity_poly.type
_entity_poly.pdbx_seq_one_letter_code
_entity_poly.pdbx_strand_id
1 'polypeptide(L)'
;MEKIVGLIDAPFTPFYANGDVNLEPIEAYAKMLQKNGLKGVFINGSSGEGYMLTTEERMQLAERWVSVAPEGFKVIVHVGSCCLRESVRLAEHAQKIGAWGIGSMAPPFPKIGRIEELVEYCETIANAAPELPFYYYHIPAFNGAYLPMLDLLKAVDGRIANFAGIKYTYESLYEYNQCRLYADGKYDMLHGQDETILPSLAQGGARGGIGGTTNYNGRELTGIIEAWNNGDIETAREKQNFSQAVINVICHFRGNIVGGKRIMKLLGFDLGPNRVPFRNMTDEEEAQMKKELEEIGFFERANKF
;
A
#
# COMPACT_ATOMS: atom_id res chain seq x y z
N MET A 1 2.84 14.35 15.02
CA MET A 1 2.84 14.16 13.54
C MET A 1 1.42 14.16 13.00
N GLU A 2 1.22 14.62 11.77
CA GLU A 2 -0.06 14.55 11.07
C GLU A 2 -0.42 13.08 10.81
N LYS A 3 -1.65 12.66 11.12
CA LYS A 3 -2.15 11.32 10.80
C LYS A 3 -2.82 11.30 9.44
N ILE A 4 -2.70 10.18 8.75
CA ILE A 4 -3.35 9.97 7.46
C ILE A 4 -4.84 9.70 7.69
N VAL A 5 -5.69 10.48 7.02
CA VAL A 5 -7.14 10.28 6.97
C VAL A 5 -7.55 10.03 5.52
N GLY A 6 -8.28 8.95 5.29
CA GLY A 6 -8.63 8.46 3.97
C GLY A 6 -7.64 7.43 3.44
N LEU A 7 -7.88 6.96 2.21
CA LEU A 7 -7.11 5.86 1.63
C LEU A 7 -5.91 6.37 0.81
N ILE A 8 -4.82 5.67 0.95
CA ILE A 8 -3.58 5.78 0.18
C ILE A 8 -3.51 4.55 -0.75
N ASP A 9 -3.18 4.77 -2.01
CA ASP A 9 -3.01 3.68 -2.96
C ASP A 9 -1.63 3.01 -2.84
N ALA A 10 -1.54 1.70 -3.08
CA ALA A 10 -0.29 1.00 -3.30
C ALA A 10 -0.14 0.71 -4.81
N PRO A 11 0.38 1.67 -5.61
CA PRO A 11 0.33 1.61 -7.05
C PRO A 11 1.23 0.52 -7.63
N PHE A 12 0.81 0.01 -8.79
CA PHE A 12 1.64 -0.85 -9.61
C PHE A 12 2.76 -0.04 -10.26
N THR A 13 3.92 -0.65 -10.44
CA THR A 13 4.99 -0.07 -11.26
C THR A 13 4.69 -0.32 -12.73
N PRO A 14 4.61 0.72 -13.57
CA PRO A 14 4.47 0.53 -15.00
C PRO A 14 5.78 0.05 -15.63
N PHE A 15 5.68 -0.89 -16.56
CA PHE A 15 6.83 -1.40 -17.33
C PHE A 15 6.56 -1.35 -18.82
N TYR A 16 7.61 -1.15 -19.61
CA TYR A 16 7.60 -1.44 -21.04
C TYR A 16 7.59 -2.96 -21.27
N ALA A 17 7.30 -3.39 -22.50
CA ALA A 17 7.26 -4.81 -22.86
C ALA A 17 8.59 -5.56 -22.63
N ASN A 18 9.71 -4.85 -22.70
CA ASN A 18 11.05 -5.39 -22.43
C ASN A 18 11.37 -5.50 -20.92
N GLY A 19 10.48 -5.03 -20.05
CA GLY A 19 10.64 -5.04 -18.59
C GLY A 19 11.33 -3.82 -18.00
N ASP A 20 11.72 -2.82 -18.79
CA ASP A 20 12.23 -1.55 -18.28
C ASP A 20 11.10 -0.73 -17.63
N VAL A 21 11.44 0.08 -16.63
CA VAL A 21 10.48 0.95 -15.95
C VAL A 21 9.94 2.02 -16.91
N ASN A 22 8.61 2.15 -16.97
CA ASN A 22 7.92 3.16 -17.75
C ASN A 22 7.42 4.30 -16.84
N LEU A 23 8.04 5.47 -16.91
CA LEU A 23 7.66 6.62 -16.09
C LEU A 23 6.54 7.49 -16.71
N GLU A 24 6.19 7.26 -17.98
CA GLU A 24 5.26 8.10 -18.74
C GLU A 24 3.84 8.15 -18.13
N PRO A 25 3.21 7.01 -17.75
CA PRO A 25 1.82 7.04 -17.30
C PRO A 25 1.64 7.57 -15.86
N ILE A 26 2.73 7.79 -15.08
CA ILE A 26 2.65 8.08 -13.64
C ILE A 26 1.87 9.36 -13.34
N GLU A 27 1.98 10.41 -14.15
CA GLU A 27 1.22 11.65 -13.94
C GLU A 27 -0.30 11.44 -14.13
N ALA A 28 -0.69 10.75 -15.20
CA ALA A 28 -2.09 10.42 -15.43
C ALA A 28 -2.62 9.49 -14.32
N TYR A 29 -1.77 8.57 -13.85
CA TYR A 29 -2.07 7.67 -12.75
C TYR A 29 -2.35 8.42 -11.45
N ALA A 30 -1.48 9.35 -11.05
CA ALA A 30 -1.67 10.17 -9.86
C ALA A 30 -2.98 10.98 -9.92
N LYS A 31 -3.27 11.60 -11.06
CA LYS A 31 -4.52 12.35 -11.28
C LYS A 31 -5.75 11.45 -11.20
N MET A 32 -5.69 10.26 -11.79
CA MET A 32 -6.77 9.28 -11.72
C MET A 32 -7.04 8.85 -10.28
N LEU A 33 -6.01 8.51 -9.52
CA LEU A 33 -6.15 8.12 -8.11
C LEU A 33 -6.77 9.25 -7.29
N GLN A 34 -6.30 10.48 -7.41
CA GLN A 34 -6.86 11.63 -6.70
C GLN A 34 -8.33 11.87 -7.07
N LYS A 35 -8.69 11.78 -8.36
CA LYS A 35 -10.07 11.92 -8.87
C LYS A 35 -11.02 10.89 -8.25
N ASN A 36 -10.51 9.70 -7.91
CA ASN A 36 -11.26 8.62 -7.26
C ASN A 36 -11.19 8.64 -5.72
N GLY A 37 -10.74 9.73 -5.13
CA GLY A 37 -10.80 10.00 -3.68
C GLY A 37 -9.57 9.61 -2.89
N LEU A 38 -8.53 9.03 -3.52
CA LEU A 38 -7.30 8.64 -2.85
C LEU A 38 -6.48 9.86 -2.42
N LYS A 39 -5.83 9.77 -1.27
CA LYS A 39 -5.09 10.87 -0.62
C LYS A 39 -3.58 10.83 -0.87
N GLY A 40 -3.11 9.83 -1.58
CA GLY A 40 -1.69 9.64 -1.88
C GLY A 40 -1.37 8.25 -2.35
N VAL A 41 -0.09 7.95 -2.38
CA VAL A 41 0.47 6.67 -2.81
C VAL A 41 1.55 6.15 -1.84
N PHE A 42 1.64 4.82 -1.74
CA PHE A 42 2.73 4.10 -1.09
C PHE A 42 3.49 3.31 -2.16
N ILE A 43 4.47 3.97 -2.77
CA ILE A 43 5.20 3.45 -3.93
C ILE A 43 6.30 2.46 -3.57
N ASN A 44 6.75 1.66 -4.53
CA ASN A 44 7.82 0.66 -4.38
C ASN A 44 7.53 -0.40 -3.30
N GLY A 45 6.26 -0.54 -2.89
CA GLY A 45 5.81 -1.62 -2.00
C GLY A 45 5.61 -2.95 -2.74
N SER A 46 4.87 -3.87 -2.12
CA SER A 46 4.61 -5.21 -2.70
C SER A 46 3.87 -5.13 -4.03
N SER A 47 2.79 -4.35 -4.13
CA SER A 47 2.04 -4.16 -5.38
C SER A 47 2.89 -3.51 -6.47
N GLY A 48 3.80 -2.61 -6.09
CA GLY A 48 4.74 -1.96 -6.98
C GLY A 48 5.96 -2.80 -7.34
N GLU A 49 5.99 -4.09 -6.99
CA GLU A 49 7.10 -5.01 -7.31
C GLU A 49 8.46 -4.52 -6.78
N GLY A 50 8.47 -3.75 -5.66
CA GLY A 50 9.62 -2.97 -5.22
C GLY A 50 10.90 -3.76 -4.91
N TYR A 51 10.77 -5.03 -4.48
CA TYR A 51 11.93 -5.92 -4.28
C TYR A 51 12.49 -6.52 -5.58
N MET A 52 11.82 -6.28 -6.71
CA MET A 52 12.23 -6.73 -8.05
C MET A 52 12.81 -5.58 -8.88
N LEU A 53 12.88 -4.39 -8.29
CA LEU A 53 13.47 -3.19 -8.88
C LEU A 53 14.89 -3.00 -8.35
N THR A 54 15.77 -2.46 -9.21
CA THR A 54 17.08 -1.96 -8.75
C THR A 54 16.89 -0.73 -7.86
N THR A 55 17.91 -0.37 -7.09
CA THR A 55 17.89 0.83 -6.26
C THR A 55 17.71 2.08 -7.13
N GLU A 56 18.35 2.13 -8.30
CA GLU A 56 18.26 3.24 -9.26
C GLU A 56 16.83 3.37 -9.84
N GLU A 57 16.19 2.27 -10.22
CA GLU A 57 14.79 2.29 -10.69
C GLU A 57 13.83 2.77 -9.60
N ARG A 58 14.03 2.33 -8.34
CA ARG A 58 13.24 2.80 -7.21
C ARG A 58 13.39 4.30 -6.95
N MET A 59 14.61 4.84 -7.14
CA MET A 59 14.87 6.28 -7.04
C MET A 59 14.18 7.05 -8.18
N GLN A 60 14.31 6.60 -9.43
CA GLN A 60 13.64 7.22 -10.59
C GLN A 60 12.13 7.25 -10.43
N LEU A 61 11.53 6.15 -9.97
CA LEU A 61 10.10 6.10 -9.67
C LEU A 61 9.71 7.11 -8.59
N ALA A 62 10.49 7.19 -7.50
CA ALA A 62 10.22 8.13 -6.41
C ALA A 62 10.30 9.58 -6.90
N GLU A 63 11.34 9.93 -7.65
CA GLU A 63 11.48 11.26 -8.27
C GLU A 63 10.27 11.60 -9.15
N ARG A 64 9.87 10.66 -10.02
CA ARG A 64 8.73 10.91 -10.91
C ARG A 64 7.43 11.09 -10.13
N TRP A 65 7.11 10.19 -9.19
CA TRP A 65 5.91 10.32 -8.37
C TRP A 65 5.86 11.64 -7.59
N VAL A 66 6.95 12.03 -6.94
CA VAL A 66 7.03 13.29 -6.19
C VAL A 66 6.86 14.50 -7.12
N SER A 67 7.50 14.48 -8.29
CA SER A 67 7.47 15.60 -9.24
C SER A 67 6.10 15.86 -9.86
N VAL A 68 5.20 14.84 -9.92
CA VAL A 68 3.88 14.93 -10.55
C VAL A 68 2.72 14.77 -9.57
N ALA A 69 3.02 14.58 -8.30
CA ALA A 69 1.99 14.47 -7.27
C ALA A 69 1.10 15.71 -7.28
N PRO A 70 -0.23 15.57 -7.39
CA PRO A 70 -1.12 16.69 -7.25
C PRO A 70 -1.00 17.37 -5.88
N GLU A 71 -1.43 18.63 -5.77
CA GLU A 71 -1.40 19.35 -4.51
C GLU A 71 -2.13 18.58 -3.39
N GLY A 72 -1.50 18.45 -2.22
CA GLY A 72 -2.00 17.71 -1.06
C GLY A 72 -1.95 16.19 -1.18
N PHE A 73 -1.44 15.65 -2.29
CA PHE A 73 -1.33 14.21 -2.53
C PHE A 73 -0.04 13.64 -1.93
N LYS A 74 -0.15 12.77 -0.94
CA LYS A 74 0.98 12.26 -0.17
C LYS A 74 1.73 11.17 -0.93
N VAL A 75 3.05 11.31 -1.07
CA VAL A 75 3.91 10.25 -1.63
C VAL A 75 4.74 9.64 -0.50
N ILE A 76 4.45 8.39 -0.17
CA ILE A 76 5.21 7.60 0.81
C ILE A 76 6.08 6.61 0.02
N VAL A 77 7.37 6.64 0.25
CA VAL A 77 8.33 5.78 -0.46
C VAL A 77 8.68 4.57 0.40
N HIS A 78 8.38 3.37 -0.08
CA HIS A 78 8.90 2.16 0.55
C HIS A 78 10.40 2.06 0.27
N VAL A 79 11.20 2.04 1.33
CA VAL A 79 12.68 2.06 1.25
C VAL A 79 13.33 0.74 1.73
N GLY A 80 12.52 -0.23 2.18
CA GLY A 80 13.01 -1.52 2.67
C GLY A 80 13.77 -2.31 1.61
N SER A 81 14.85 -2.95 2.03
CA SER A 81 15.72 -3.81 1.21
C SER A 81 16.31 -4.92 2.09
N CYS A 82 16.77 -6.00 1.46
CA CYS A 82 17.61 -7.01 2.13
C CYS A 82 19.01 -6.45 2.49
N CYS A 83 19.45 -5.40 1.83
CA CYS A 83 20.67 -4.68 2.15
C CYS A 83 20.34 -3.39 2.92
N LEU A 84 20.65 -3.33 4.21
CA LEU A 84 20.35 -2.16 5.04
C LEU A 84 20.99 -0.86 4.51
N ARG A 85 22.17 -0.95 3.91
CA ARG A 85 22.83 0.22 3.29
C ARG A 85 22.03 0.78 2.10
N GLU A 86 21.40 -0.09 1.32
CA GLU A 86 20.50 0.36 0.24
C GLU A 86 19.21 0.98 0.81
N SER A 87 18.70 0.45 1.93
CA SER A 87 17.54 1.07 2.61
C SER A 87 17.88 2.48 3.11
N VAL A 88 19.06 2.68 3.69
CA VAL A 88 19.57 4.00 4.11
C VAL A 88 19.67 4.94 2.90
N ARG A 89 20.32 4.51 1.81
CA ARG A 89 20.46 5.29 0.58
C ARG A 89 19.11 5.71 -0.02
N LEU A 90 18.13 4.81 -0.01
CA LEU A 90 16.77 5.09 -0.48
C LEU A 90 16.03 6.08 0.44
N ALA A 91 16.24 5.98 1.77
CA ALA A 91 15.63 6.90 2.73
C ALA A 91 16.20 8.32 2.60
N GLU A 92 17.54 8.47 2.53
CA GLU A 92 18.22 9.74 2.28
C GLU A 92 17.73 10.38 0.97
N HIS A 93 17.61 9.56 -0.09
CA HIS A 93 17.11 10.01 -1.39
C HIS A 93 15.66 10.50 -1.29
N ALA A 94 14.77 9.73 -0.61
CA ALA A 94 13.38 10.12 -0.44
C ALA A 94 13.23 11.46 0.29
N GLN A 95 14.04 11.72 1.32
CA GLN A 95 14.06 13.01 2.00
C GLN A 95 14.56 14.13 1.06
N LYS A 96 15.65 13.88 0.33
CA LYS A 96 16.23 14.86 -0.59
C LYS A 96 15.27 15.32 -1.68
N ILE A 97 14.44 14.43 -2.21
CA ILE A 97 13.48 14.75 -3.27
C ILE A 97 12.16 15.32 -2.74
N GLY A 98 11.98 15.44 -1.42
CA GLY A 98 10.78 16.00 -0.80
C GLY A 98 9.57 15.03 -0.76
N ALA A 99 9.80 13.72 -0.62
CA ALA A 99 8.73 12.78 -0.33
C ALA A 99 7.98 13.18 0.95
N TRP A 100 6.69 12.82 1.05
CA TRP A 100 5.92 13.11 2.26
C TRP A 100 6.30 12.20 3.45
N GLY A 101 6.72 10.98 3.17
CA GLY A 101 7.11 10.01 4.20
C GLY A 101 7.82 8.81 3.61
N ILE A 102 8.34 7.96 4.47
CA ILE A 102 8.98 6.70 4.11
C ILE A 102 8.37 5.53 4.86
N GLY A 103 8.48 4.34 4.28
CA GLY A 103 8.07 3.11 4.94
C GLY A 103 9.01 1.95 4.66
N SER A 104 9.08 0.99 5.58
CA SER A 104 9.86 -0.24 5.37
C SER A 104 9.17 -1.42 6.02
N MET A 105 9.12 -2.55 5.33
CA MET A 105 8.84 -3.84 5.97
C MET A 105 10.13 -4.49 6.43
N ALA A 106 10.04 -5.46 7.34
CA ALA A 106 11.16 -6.34 7.65
C ALA A 106 11.64 -7.04 6.37
N PRO A 107 12.95 -7.19 6.17
CA PRO A 107 13.46 -7.86 4.98
C PRO A 107 12.97 -9.31 4.91
N PRO A 108 12.66 -9.84 3.71
CA PRO A 108 12.29 -11.25 3.56
C PRO A 108 13.48 -12.19 3.79
N PHE A 109 14.71 -11.66 3.73
CA PHE A 109 15.96 -12.37 4.03
C PHE A 109 17.04 -11.38 4.50
N PRO A 110 17.76 -11.70 5.63
CA PRO A 110 17.43 -12.75 6.60
C PRO A 110 16.14 -12.43 7.36
N LYS A 111 15.46 -13.45 7.88
CA LYS A 111 14.24 -13.24 8.67
C LYS A 111 14.59 -12.64 10.03
N ILE A 112 13.93 -11.56 10.38
CA ILE A 112 14.00 -10.97 11.71
C ILE A 112 13.11 -11.78 12.66
N GLY A 113 13.66 -12.24 13.76
CA GLY A 113 13.00 -13.09 14.74
C GLY A 113 12.78 -12.45 16.12
N ARG A 114 13.31 -11.25 16.36
CA ARG A 114 13.24 -10.55 17.64
C ARG A 114 12.84 -9.08 17.46
N ILE A 115 12.14 -8.54 18.46
CA ILE A 115 11.72 -7.14 18.44
C ILE A 115 12.92 -6.19 18.43
N GLU A 116 13.98 -6.50 19.19
CA GLU A 116 15.18 -5.67 19.27
C GLU A 116 15.85 -5.53 17.88
N GLU A 117 15.97 -6.64 17.14
CA GLU A 117 16.51 -6.65 15.78
C GLU A 117 15.66 -5.79 14.83
N LEU A 118 14.33 -5.87 14.96
CA LEU A 118 13.41 -5.08 14.17
C LEU A 118 13.52 -3.59 14.50
N VAL A 119 13.64 -3.25 15.78
CA VAL A 119 13.82 -1.87 16.25
C VAL A 119 15.11 -1.27 15.69
N GLU A 120 16.26 -1.99 15.79
CA GLU A 120 17.54 -1.53 15.26
C GLU A 120 17.48 -1.31 13.73
N TYR A 121 16.81 -2.21 13.01
CA TYR A 121 16.58 -2.07 11.56
C TYR A 121 15.75 -0.81 11.24
N CYS A 122 14.62 -0.62 11.93
CA CYS A 122 13.76 0.54 11.77
C CYS A 122 14.46 1.84 12.14
N GLU A 123 15.19 1.86 13.28
CA GLU A 123 15.92 3.02 13.76
C GLU A 123 16.99 3.49 12.77
N THR A 124 17.76 2.54 12.21
CA THR A 124 18.79 2.86 11.22
C THR A 124 18.19 3.53 9.98
N ILE A 125 17.05 3.02 9.48
CA ILE A 125 16.38 3.60 8.30
C ILE A 125 15.73 4.94 8.63
N ALA A 126 15.04 5.05 9.76
CA ALA A 126 14.36 6.26 10.18
C ALA A 126 15.34 7.43 10.40
N ASN A 127 16.50 7.14 11.00
CA ASN A 127 17.56 8.14 11.21
C ASN A 127 18.22 8.63 9.92
N ALA A 128 18.13 7.90 8.82
CA ALA A 128 18.62 8.33 7.50
C ALA A 128 17.71 9.38 6.83
N ALA A 129 16.47 9.53 7.31
CA ALA A 129 15.51 10.52 6.85
C ALA A 129 14.74 11.13 8.03
N PRO A 130 15.42 11.85 8.94
CA PRO A 130 14.85 12.28 10.23
C PRO A 130 13.71 13.30 10.10
N GLU A 131 13.59 13.98 8.97
CA GLU A 131 12.52 14.95 8.70
C GLU A 131 11.23 14.32 8.18
N LEU A 132 11.30 13.06 7.71
CA LEU A 132 10.16 12.35 7.15
C LEU A 132 9.48 11.45 8.18
N PRO A 133 8.14 11.37 8.23
CA PRO A 133 7.43 10.33 8.96
C PRO A 133 7.88 8.94 8.49
N PHE A 134 8.25 8.07 9.42
CA PHE A 134 8.60 6.68 9.16
C PHE A 134 7.45 5.75 9.57
N TYR A 135 7.02 4.87 8.65
CA TYR A 135 6.02 3.84 8.87
C TYR A 135 6.63 2.45 8.78
N TYR A 136 6.46 1.63 9.82
CA TYR A 136 6.74 0.22 9.68
C TYR A 136 5.63 -0.48 8.88
N TYR A 137 5.99 -1.27 7.89
CA TYR A 137 5.04 -2.05 7.10
C TYR A 137 4.98 -3.49 7.61
N HIS A 138 3.96 -3.78 8.43
CA HIS A 138 3.70 -5.12 8.94
C HIS A 138 2.96 -5.97 7.91
N ILE A 139 3.65 -6.95 7.34
CA ILE A 139 3.12 -7.92 6.37
C ILE A 139 3.80 -9.29 6.55
N PRO A 140 3.51 -10.01 7.65
CA PRO A 140 4.22 -11.23 8.01
C PRO A 140 4.05 -12.35 6.99
N ALA A 141 2.93 -12.39 6.24
CA ALA A 141 2.72 -13.36 5.18
C ALA A 141 3.81 -13.33 4.08
N PHE A 142 4.45 -12.16 3.85
CA PHE A 142 5.47 -12.01 2.80
C PHE A 142 6.89 -12.17 3.33
N ASN A 143 7.17 -11.69 4.56
CA ASN A 143 8.52 -11.65 5.09
C ASN A 143 8.77 -12.65 6.23
N GLY A 144 7.71 -13.30 6.74
CA GLY A 144 7.81 -14.26 7.84
C GLY A 144 8.08 -13.65 9.22
N ALA A 145 8.03 -12.33 9.36
CA ALA A 145 8.24 -11.64 10.63
C ALA A 145 6.91 -11.52 11.42
N TYR A 146 6.49 -12.61 12.06
CA TYR A 146 5.30 -12.68 12.92
C TYR A 146 5.63 -12.17 14.33
N LEU A 147 6.02 -10.90 14.44
CA LEU A 147 6.35 -10.26 15.70
C LEU A 147 5.15 -9.46 16.24
N PRO A 148 4.95 -9.41 17.57
CA PRO A 148 3.85 -8.61 18.14
C PRO A 148 4.07 -7.12 17.92
N MET A 149 3.15 -6.47 17.22
CA MET A 149 3.27 -5.06 16.86
C MET A 149 3.07 -4.10 18.03
N LEU A 150 2.33 -4.51 19.05
CA LEU A 150 2.24 -3.73 20.30
C LEU A 150 3.62 -3.66 21.01
N ASP A 151 4.42 -4.72 20.96
CA ASP A 151 5.75 -4.71 21.56
C ASP A 151 6.73 -3.87 20.73
N LEU A 152 6.57 -3.87 19.39
CA LEU A 152 7.30 -2.92 18.54
C LEU A 152 6.98 -1.46 18.94
N LEU A 153 5.68 -1.10 19.05
CA LEU A 153 5.28 0.25 19.44
C LEU A 153 5.88 0.68 20.79
N LYS A 154 5.86 -0.21 21.80
CA LYS A 154 6.48 0.05 23.11
C LYS A 154 7.99 0.25 23.01
N ALA A 155 8.66 -0.52 22.17
CA ALA A 155 10.12 -0.49 22.04
C ALA A 155 10.63 0.73 21.25
N VAL A 156 9.83 1.26 20.30
CA VAL A 156 10.18 2.46 19.51
C VAL A 156 9.76 3.75 20.19
N ASP A 157 8.85 3.68 21.18
CA ASP A 157 8.32 4.88 21.86
C ASP A 157 9.42 5.61 22.61
N GLY A 158 9.61 6.88 22.26
CA GLY A 158 10.71 7.70 22.80
C GLY A 158 12.11 7.39 22.24
N ARG A 159 12.25 6.31 21.44
CA ARG A 159 13.53 5.90 20.84
C ARG A 159 13.70 6.40 19.41
N ILE A 160 12.66 6.25 18.56
CA ILE A 160 12.70 6.67 17.17
C ILE A 160 11.81 7.91 17.01
N ALA A 161 12.43 9.09 16.92
CA ALA A 161 11.72 10.37 17.00
C ALA A 161 10.68 10.59 15.89
N ASN A 162 10.96 10.10 14.67
CA ASN A 162 10.09 10.22 13.49
C ASN A 162 9.25 8.96 13.20
N PHE A 163 9.16 8.01 14.14
CA PHE A 163 8.27 6.86 13.97
C PHE A 163 6.81 7.32 14.03
N ALA A 164 6.14 7.30 12.88
CA ALA A 164 4.78 7.78 12.72
C ALA A 164 3.72 6.74 13.04
N GLY A 165 3.98 5.48 12.67
CA GLY A 165 3.00 4.42 12.86
C GLY A 165 3.30 3.14 12.09
N ILE A 166 2.24 2.35 11.86
CA ILE A 166 2.33 1.05 11.21
C ILE A 166 1.31 0.96 10.06
N LYS A 167 1.77 0.61 8.85
CA LYS A 167 0.91 0.02 7.83
C LYS A 167 0.69 -1.44 8.23
N TYR A 168 -0.52 -1.77 8.66
CA TYR A 168 -0.84 -3.06 9.25
C TYR A 168 -1.61 -3.94 8.25
N THR A 169 -0.91 -4.91 7.66
CA THR A 169 -1.45 -5.88 6.68
C THR A 169 -1.36 -7.28 7.28
N TYR A 170 -2.18 -7.50 8.30
CA TYR A 170 -2.30 -8.78 9.01
C TYR A 170 -3.71 -8.95 9.54
N GLU A 171 -4.17 -10.20 9.68
CA GLU A 171 -5.58 -10.54 9.92
C GLU A 171 -6.06 -10.26 11.35
N SER A 172 -5.15 -10.06 12.31
CA SER A 172 -5.52 -9.86 13.72
C SER A 172 -6.05 -8.45 13.99
N LEU A 173 -7.34 -8.23 13.79
CA LEU A 173 -8.00 -6.99 14.21
C LEU A 173 -7.92 -6.76 15.72
N TYR A 174 -7.78 -7.82 16.53
CA TYR A 174 -7.55 -7.70 17.96
C TYR A 174 -6.21 -6.98 18.26
N GLU A 175 -5.11 -7.44 17.67
CA GLU A 175 -3.81 -6.79 17.84
C GLU A 175 -3.79 -5.38 17.24
N TYR A 176 -4.39 -5.20 16.04
CA TYR A 176 -4.55 -3.90 15.42
C TYR A 176 -5.20 -2.90 16.39
N ASN A 177 -6.28 -3.30 17.06
CA ASN A 177 -6.97 -2.42 18.00
C ASN A 177 -6.13 -2.12 19.25
N GLN A 178 -5.37 -3.08 19.78
CA GLN A 178 -4.44 -2.83 20.88
C GLN A 178 -3.37 -1.80 20.49
N CYS A 179 -2.78 -1.93 19.28
CA CYS A 179 -1.83 -0.96 18.75
C CYS A 179 -2.45 0.43 18.58
N ARG A 180 -3.69 0.49 18.07
CA ARG A 180 -4.42 1.75 17.88
C ARG A 180 -4.69 2.50 19.19
N LEU A 181 -4.92 1.78 20.28
CA LEU A 181 -5.20 2.35 21.61
C LEU A 181 -3.93 2.69 22.39
N TYR A 182 -2.79 2.15 22.01
CA TYR A 182 -1.53 2.37 22.72
C TYR A 182 -1.17 3.87 22.79
N ALA A 183 -0.70 4.31 23.97
CA ALA A 183 -0.29 5.68 24.23
C ALA A 183 -1.35 6.73 23.77
N ASP A 184 -2.62 6.50 24.15
CA ASP A 184 -3.77 7.35 23.80
C ASP A 184 -3.92 7.58 22.29
N GLY A 185 -3.55 6.55 21.50
CA GLY A 185 -3.64 6.63 20.04
C GLY A 185 -2.55 7.49 19.41
N LYS A 186 -1.40 7.63 20.04
CA LYS A 186 -0.27 8.42 19.52
C LYS A 186 0.11 8.06 18.10
N TYR A 187 0.19 6.76 17.81
CA TYR A 187 0.67 6.25 16.53
C TYR A 187 -0.44 6.11 15.48
N ASP A 188 -0.06 6.35 14.22
CA ASP A 188 -0.95 6.19 13.08
C ASP A 188 -1.01 4.73 12.66
N MET A 189 -2.18 4.10 12.82
CA MET A 189 -2.41 2.72 12.46
C MET A 189 -3.16 2.66 11.13
N LEU A 190 -2.40 2.48 10.03
CA LEU A 190 -2.94 2.42 8.67
C LEU A 190 -3.40 1.01 8.35
N HIS A 191 -4.70 0.85 8.07
CA HIS A 191 -5.25 -0.45 7.72
C HIS A 191 -4.77 -0.90 6.35
N GLY A 192 -4.24 -2.12 6.24
CA GLY A 192 -3.56 -2.61 5.04
C GLY A 192 -4.31 -3.72 4.28
N GLN A 193 -5.56 -4.01 4.66
CA GLN A 193 -6.39 -5.08 4.06
C GLN A 193 -7.73 -4.52 3.60
N ASP A 194 -7.90 -4.38 2.29
CA ASP A 194 -9.11 -3.80 1.68
C ASP A 194 -10.36 -4.62 1.96
N GLU A 195 -10.21 -5.93 2.16
CA GLU A 195 -11.27 -6.87 2.47
C GLU A 195 -11.88 -6.71 3.87
N THR A 196 -11.27 -5.93 4.76
CA THR A 196 -11.71 -5.76 6.16
C THR A 196 -11.77 -4.31 6.62
N ILE A 197 -11.99 -3.35 5.71
CA ILE A 197 -12.13 -1.93 6.06
C ILE A 197 -13.29 -1.71 7.02
N LEU A 198 -14.49 -2.21 6.70
CA LEU A 198 -15.68 -2.03 7.53
C LEU A 198 -15.54 -2.66 8.93
N PRO A 199 -15.09 -3.90 9.11
CA PRO A 199 -14.80 -4.45 10.44
C PRO A 199 -13.81 -3.60 11.23
N SER A 200 -12.77 -3.06 10.57
CA SER A 200 -11.79 -2.17 11.20
C SER A 200 -12.40 -0.84 11.63
N LEU A 201 -13.27 -0.23 10.81
CA LEU A 201 -14.03 0.98 11.15
C LEU A 201 -14.90 0.76 12.39
N ALA A 202 -15.56 -0.40 12.50
CA ALA A 202 -16.41 -0.76 13.63
C ALA A 202 -15.64 -0.77 14.96
N GLN A 203 -14.36 -1.03 14.95
CA GLN A 203 -13.47 -0.92 16.13
C GLN A 203 -12.87 0.50 16.31
N GLY A 204 -13.24 1.46 15.44
CA GLY A 204 -12.67 2.80 15.44
C GLY A 204 -11.32 2.92 14.70
N GLY A 205 -10.95 1.89 13.92
CA GLY A 205 -9.78 1.87 13.03
C GLY A 205 -10.10 2.37 11.62
N ALA A 206 -9.22 2.06 10.66
CA ALA A 206 -9.32 2.35 9.23
C ALA A 206 -9.70 3.80 8.87
N ARG A 207 -9.40 4.77 9.75
CA ARG A 207 -9.50 6.21 9.42
C ARG A 207 -8.55 6.57 8.30
N GLY A 208 -7.39 5.92 8.25
CA GLY A 208 -6.46 5.88 7.17
C GLY A 208 -6.16 4.42 6.79
N GLY A 209 -5.87 4.17 5.52
CA GLY A 209 -5.52 2.84 5.03
C GLY A 209 -4.61 2.92 3.81
N ILE A 210 -3.89 1.81 3.55
CA ILE A 210 -3.05 1.68 2.37
C ILE A 210 -3.38 0.34 1.71
N GLY A 211 -4.14 0.40 0.62
CA GLY A 211 -4.64 -0.76 -0.09
C GLY A 211 -4.03 -0.95 -1.47
N GLY A 212 -4.11 -2.16 -2.00
CA GLY A 212 -3.65 -2.48 -3.35
C GLY A 212 -4.80 -2.55 -4.36
N THR A 213 -6.02 -2.87 -3.92
CA THR A 213 -7.19 -2.88 -4.82
C THR A 213 -7.77 -1.48 -5.04
N THR A 214 -7.31 -0.48 -4.28
CA THR A 214 -7.60 0.95 -4.48
C THR A 214 -7.21 1.44 -5.87
N ASN A 215 -6.26 0.80 -6.54
CA ASN A 215 -5.86 1.07 -7.92
C ASN A 215 -7.04 1.09 -8.90
N TYR A 216 -8.02 0.21 -8.71
CA TYR A 216 -9.16 0.04 -9.62
C TYR A 216 -10.51 0.07 -8.91
N ASN A 217 -10.55 -0.09 -7.57
CA ASN A 217 -11.76 -0.16 -6.74
C ASN A 217 -11.81 0.96 -5.68
N GLY A 218 -10.99 2.01 -5.81
CA GLY A 218 -10.82 3.07 -4.81
C GLY A 218 -12.12 3.81 -4.47
N ARG A 219 -13.03 4.00 -5.45
CA ARG A 219 -14.34 4.63 -5.24
C ARG A 219 -15.22 3.84 -4.27
N GLU A 220 -15.27 2.52 -4.43
CA GLU A 220 -16.06 1.67 -3.52
C GLU A 220 -15.47 1.64 -2.13
N LEU A 221 -14.14 1.50 -2.03
CA LEU A 221 -13.44 1.46 -0.75
C LEU A 221 -13.55 2.81 0.01
N THR A 222 -13.42 3.94 -0.68
CA THR A 222 -13.67 5.26 -0.10
C THR A 222 -15.13 5.40 0.31
N GLY A 223 -16.05 4.90 -0.53
CA GLY A 223 -17.48 4.90 -0.25
C GLY A 223 -17.89 4.09 0.98
N ILE A 224 -17.12 3.04 1.37
CA ILE A 224 -17.32 2.32 2.65
C ILE A 224 -17.11 3.29 3.83
N ILE A 225 -16.01 4.04 3.79
CA ILE A 225 -15.67 5.00 4.86
C ILE A 225 -16.69 6.14 4.94
N GLU A 226 -17.11 6.66 3.78
CA GLU A 226 -18.11 7.72 3.70
C GLU A 226 -19.48 7.28 4.22
N ALA A 227 -19.95 6.10 3.79
CA ALA A 227 -21.22 5.53 4.28
C ALA A 227 -21.19 5.29 5.78
N TRP A 228 -20.10 4.70 6.31
CA TRP A 228 -19.88 4.52 7.73
C TRP A 228 -19.96 5.83 8.51
N ASN A 229 -19.25 6.87 8.07
CA ASN A 229 -19.22 8.16 8.73
C ASN A 229 -20.58 8.87 8.73
N ASN A 230 -21.43 8.59 7.73
CA ASN A 230 -22.80 9.07 7.62
C ASN A 230 -23.82 8.23 8.39
N GLY A 231 -23.39 7.13 9.05
CA GLY A 231 -24.26 6.21 9.76
C GLY A 231 -25.04 5.24 8.86
N ASP A 232 -24.74 5.21 7.57
CA ASP A 232 -25.37 4.31 6.59
C ASP A 232 -24.64 2.96 6.54
N ILE A 233 -24.95 2.13 7.53
CA ILE A 233 -24.28 0.83 7.72
C ILE A 233 -24.63 -0.15 6.60
N GLU A 234 -25.84 -0.08 6.05
CA GLU A 234 -26.27 -1.00 4.99
C GLU A 234 -25.50 -0.73 3.69
N THR A 235 -25.37 0.53 3.30
CA THR A 235 -24.52 0.91 2.16
C THR A 235 -23.05 0.55 2.41
N ALA A 236 -22.53 0.76 3.62
CA ALA A 236 -21.16 0.36 3.95
C ALA A 236 -20.93 -1.15 3.80
N ARG A 237 -21.90 -1.99 4.25
CA ARG A 237 -21.85 -3.45 4.08
C ARG A 237 -21.90 -3.86 2.62
N GLU A 238 -22.83 -3.28 1.86
CA GLU A 238 -22.99 -3.60 0.44
C GLU A 238 -21.69 -3.33 -0.32
N LYS A 239 -21.07 -2.18 -0.09
CA LYS A 239 -19.77 -1.81 -0.71
C LYS A 239 -18.63 -2.72 -0.26
N GLN A 240 -18.57 -3.10 1.02
CA GLN A 240 -17.57 -4.05 1.51
C GLN A 240 -17.74 -5.43 0.88
N ASN A 241 -18.98 -5.94 0.80
CA ASN A 241 -19.27 -7.22 0.15
C ASN A 241 -18.91 -7.20 -1.33
N PHE A 242 -19.21 -6.10 -2.02
CA PHE A 242 -18.79 -5.92 -3.42
C PHE A 242 -17.27 -5.92 -3.56
N SER A 243 -16.54 -5.19 -2.69
CA SER A 243 -15.08 -5.16 -2.71
C SER A 243 -14.49 -6.56 -2.46
N GLN A 244 -15.09 -7.36 -1.57
CA GLN A 244 -14.68 -8.75 -1.37
C GLN A 244 -14.97 -9.62 -2.59
N ALA A 245 -16.07 -9.41 -3.31
CA ALA A 245 -16.35 -10.12 -4.56
C ALA A 245 -15.28 -9.83 -5.62
N VAL A 246 -14.83 -8.58 -5.76
CA VAL A 246 -13.71 -8.22 -6.64
C VAL A 246 -12.41 -8.93 -6.22
N ILE A 247 -12.11 -8.96 -4.91
CA ILE A 247 -10.94 -9.65 -4.37
C ILE A 247 -11.01 -11.15 -4.66
N ASN A 248 -12.17 -11.78 -4.52
CA ASN A 248 -12.36 -13.20 -4.86
C ASN A 248 -12.01 -13.46 -6.34
N VAL A 249 -12.44 -12.59 -7.26
CA VAL A 249 -12.08 -12.74 -8.68
C VAL A 249 -10.56 -12.68 -8.85
N ILE A 250 -9.86 -11.67 -8.31
CA ILE A 250 -8.40 -11.58 -8.50
C ILE A 250 -7.63 -12.74 -7.86
N CYS A 251 -8.17 -13.36 -6.81
CA CYS A 251 -7.56 -14.55 -6.19
C CYS A 251 -7.52 -15.75 -7.15
N HIS A 252 -8.48 -15.88 -8.06
CA HIS A 252 -8.42 -16.90 -9.13
C HIS A 252 -7.28 -16.65 -10.12
N PHE A 253 -6.80 -15.41 -10.22
CA PHE A 253 -5.80 -14.96 -11.20
C PHE A 253 -4.51 -14.45 -10.54
N ARG A 254 -3.97 -15.19 -9.59
CA ARG A 254 -2.68 -14.91 -8.91
C ARG A 254 -2.66 -13.63 -8.06
N GLY A 255 -3.83 -13.18 -7.57
CA GLY A 255 -3.95 -12.08 -6.63
C GLY A 255 -3.69 -10.69 -7.22
N ASN A 256 -3.54 -9.71 -6.35
CA ASN A 256 -3.53 -8.31 -6.76
C ASN A 256 -2.36 -7.92 -7.67
N ILE A 257 -1.15 -8.47 -7.46
CA ILE A 257 0.04 -8.05 -8.23
C ILE A 257 -0.14 -8.39 -9.70
N VAL A 258 -0.63 -9.58 -10.03
CA VAL A 258 -0.83 -10.02 -11.42
C VAL A 258 -2.24 -9.70 -11.90
N GLY A 259 -3.27 -10.19 -11.21
CA GLY A 259 -4.67 -9.99 -11.57
C GLY A 259 -5.08 -8.53 -11.51
N GLY A 260 -4.71 -7.81 -10.42
CA GLY A 260 -5.04 -6.39 -10.26
C GLY A 260 -4.40 -5.50 -11.33
N LYS A 261 -3.13 -5.73 -11.67
CA LYS A 261 -2.46 -5.00 -12.75
C LYS A 261 -3.14 -5.25 -14.11
N ARG A 262 -3.66 -6.46 -14.33
CA ARG A 262 -4.44 -6.78 -15.53
C ARG A 262 -5.81 -6.10 -15.54
N ILE A 263 -6.45 -5.93 -14.37
CA ILE A 263 -7.69 -5.13 -14.28
C ILE A 263 -7.47 -3.70 -14.76
N MET A 264 -6.35 -3.07 -14.41
CA MET A 264 -6.02 -1.72 -14.89
C MET A 264 -6.01 -1.65 -16.42
N LYS A 265 -5.44 -2.67 -17.08
CA LYS A 265 -5.49 -2.77 -18.56
C LYS A 265 -6.92 -2.91 -19.08
N LEU A 266 -7.76 -3.74 -18.44
CA LEU A 266 -9.18 -3.88 -18.82
C LEU A 266 -9.97 -2.59 -18.67
N LEU A 267 -9.56 -1.70 -17.75
CA LEU A 267 -10.12 -0.36 -17.58
C LEU A 267 -9.55 0.68 -18.57
N GLY A 268 -8.64 0.27 -19.46
CA GLY A 268 -8.01 1.13 -20.46
C GLY A 268 -6.73 1.82 -19.98
N PHE A 269 -6.18 1.42 -18.82
CA PHE A 269 -4.94 1.98 -18.28
C PHE A 269 -3.85 0.89 -18.22
N ASP A 270 -3.20 0.64 -19.35
CA ASP A 270 -2.19 -0.43 -19.45
C ASP A 270 -0.87 -0.02 -18.79
N LEU A 271 -0.49 -0.75 -17.76
CA LEU A 271 0.75 -0.58 -17.00
C LEU A 271 1.84 -1.58 -17.42
N GLY A 272 1.63 -2.30 -18.52
CA GLY A 272 2.55 -3.29 -19.04
C GLY A 272 2.60 -4.60 -18.25
N PRO A 273 3.63 -5.43 -18.47
CA PRO A 273 3.74 -6.74 -17.83
C PRO A 273 4.17 -6.65 -16.36
N ASN A 274 4.08 -7.77 -15.64
CA ASN A 274 4.84 -7.99 -14.41
C ASN A 274 6.24 -8.52 -14.74
N ARG A 275 7.21 -8.24 -13.87
CA ARG A 275 8.55 -8.83 -13.97
C ARG A 275 8.56 -10.29 -13.49
N VAL A 276 9.44 -11.09 -14.04
CA VAL A 276 9.74 -12.42 -13.47
C VAL A 276 10.23 -12.29 -12.01
N PRO A 277 9.87 -13.21 -11.10
CA PRO A 277 9.31 -14.53 -11.35
C PRO A 277 7.77 -14.57 -11.55
N PHE A 278 7.07 -13.42 -11.53
CA PHE A 278 5.64 -13.44 -11.82
C PHE A 278 5.37 -13.88 -13.26
N ARG A 279 4.47 -14.84 -13.41
CA ARG A 279 3.95 -15.23 -14.70
C ARG A 279 2.79 -14.32 -15.08
N ASN A 280 2.91 -13.61 -16.18
CA ASN A 280 1.84 -12.80 -16.72
C ASN A 280 0.62 -13.65 -17.13
N MET A 281 -0.56 -13.04 -17.13
CA MET A 281 -1.79 -13.70 -17.58
C MET A 281 -1.74 -13.96 -19.09
N THR A 282 -2.34 -15.09 -19.52
CA THR A 282 -2.62 -15.36 -20.93
C THR A 282 -3.87 -14.59 -21.37
N ASP A 283 -4.10 -14.55 -22.69
CA ASP A 283 -5.29 -13.87 -23.23
C ASP A 283 -6.59 -14.62 -22.82
N GLU A 284 -6.53 -15.95 -22.68
CA GLU A 284 -7.65 -16.75 -22.19
C GLU A 284 -7.95 -16.48 -20.71
N GLU A 285 -6.91 -16.36 -19.88
CA GLU A 285 -7.08 -15.99 -18.47
C GLU A 285 -7.64 -14.55 -18.34
N GLU A 286 -7.19 -13.59 -19.17
CA GLU A 286 -7.71 -12.24 -19.22
C GLU A 286 -9.20 -12.23 -19.62
N ALA A 287 -9.58 -12.99 -20.65
CA ALA A 287 -10.97 -13.09 -21.09
C ALA A 287 -11.87 -13.70 -20.01
N GLN A 288 -11.39 -14.74 -19.32
CA GLN A 288 -12.11 -15.34 -18.20
C GLN A 288 -12.29 -14.38 -17.03
N MET A 289 -11.23 -13.68 -16.63
CA MET A 289 -11.29 -12.67 -15.57
C MET A 289 -12.25 -11.54 -15.92
N LYS A 290 -12.23 -11.07 -17.17
CA LYS A 290 -13.18 -10.04 -17.64
C LYS A 290 -14.63 -10.51 -17.47
N LYS A 291 -14.93 -11.73 -17.85
CA LYS A 291 -16.27 -12.31 -17.70
C LYS A 291 -16.70 -12.37 -16.23
N GLU A 292 -15.83 -12.86 -15.34
CA GLU A 292 -16.12 -12.90 -13.89
C GLU A 292 -16.35 -11.51 -13.30
N LEU A 293 -15.61 -10.49 -13.77
CA LEU A 293 -15.80 -9.09 -13.38
C LEU A 293 -17.12 -8.51 -13.91
N GLU A 294 -17.52 -8.86 -15.14
CA GLU A 294 -18.81 -8.47 -15.73
C GLU A 294 -19.98 -9.07 -14.93
N GLU A 295 -19.89 -10.33 -14.53
CA GLU A 295 -20.91 -11.04 -13.75
C GLU A 295 -21.21 -10.38 -12.39
N ILE A 296 -20.22 -9.74 -11.78
CA ILE A 296 -20.39 -8.98 -10.52
C ILE A 296 -20.69 -7.50 -10.71
N GLY A 297 -20.79 -7.00 -11.95
CA GLY A 297 -21.07 -5.59 -12.26
C GLY A 297 -19.89 -4.65 -11.95
N PHE A 298 -18.64 -5.14 -12.06
CA PHE A 298 -17.47 -4.38 -11.66
C PHE A 298 -17.24 -3.10 -12.46
N PHE A 299 -17.43 -3.13 -13.80
CA PHE A 299 -17.04 -2.04 -14.70
C PHE A 299 -17.85 -0.75 -14.50
N GLU A 300 -19.09 -0.85 -13.99
CA GLU A 300 -19.93 0.31 -13.66
C GLU A 300 -19.44 1.02 -12.39
N ARG A 301 -18.83 0.26 -11.47
CA ARG A 301 -18.42 0.68 -10.12
C ARG A 301 -16.94 1.03 -10.01
N ALA A 302 -16.11 0.53 -10.91
CA ALA A 302 -14.66 0.74 -10.94
C ALA A 302 -14.25 2.22 -10.93
N ASN A 303 -12.98 2.47 -10.64
CA ASN A 303 -12.36 3.79 -10.76
C ASN A 303 -12.60 4.39 -12.15
N LYS A 304 -12.78 5.71 -12.23
CA LYS A 304 -12.99 6.45 -13.47
C LYS A 304 -11.70 7.19 -13.87
N PHE A 305 -11.32 7.07 -15.12
CA PHE A 305 -10.14 7.69 -15.74
C PHE A 305 -10.46 9.07 -16.33
#